data_6b7c0d654362fc4eca58515d5eb5762a
#
_entry.id   6b7c0d654362fc4eca58515d5eb5762a
#
_cell.length_a   1.000
_cell.length_b   1.000
_cell.length_c   1.000
_cell.angle_alpha   90.00
_cell.angle_beta   90.00
_cell.angle_gamma   90.00
#
_symmetry.space_group_name_H-M   'P 1'
#
loop_
_entity.id
_entity.type
_entity.pdbx_description
1 polymer ?
#
loop_
_entity_poly.entity_id
_entity_poly.type
_entity_poly.pdbx_seq_one_letter_code
_entity_poly.pdbx_strand_id
1 'polypeptide(L)'
;MECHICGTTEELEVYGEFHLCPECRDEHLKQCSDCGEYFIDNENDYVIDREGDIYCESCRENLSYCERCEEFSCEDDFVHIVDLDEYWCDSCAENHAYHCDSCGDWTSENHGDSDTTLCRGCFESDYYICDDCGELVHSSDAMSDDDGTYCRSCYESNHSNDIHNYSYEPCLNFQCADDENDEKPLPYLGFELEAGGVSIETRNDIAETISDGEETFYLKEDGSIPDYGFEL
;
A
#
# COMPACT_ATOMS: atom_id res chain seq x y z
N MET A 1 -40.68 -43.85 31.45
CA MET A 1 -39.85 -42.91 30.63
C MET A 1 -38.99 -43.76 29.72
N GLU A 2 -38.72 -43.31 28.56
CA GLU A 2 -37.87 -43.99 27.56
C GLU A 2 -36.81 -43.00 27.02
N CYS A 3 -35.74 -43.54 26.53
CA CYS A 3 -34.66 -42.74 25.94
C CYS A 3 -35.21 -41.94 24.74
N HIS A 4 -34.99 -40.65 24.71
CA HIS A 4 -35.47 -39.74 23.66
C HIS A 4 -34.93 -40.07 22.26
N ILE A 5 -33.81 -40.82 22.18
CA ILE A 5 -33.17 -41.18 20.90
C ILE A 5 -33.50 -42.62 20.49
N CYS A 6 -33.16 -43.63 21.33
CA CYS A 6 -33.29 -45.04 20.95
C CYS A 6 -34.52 -45.74 21.54
N GLY A 7 -35.27 -45.09 22.43
CA GLY A 7 -36.49 -45.63 23.03
C GLY A 7 -36.28 -46.69 24.12
N THR A 8 -35.04 -47.01 24.53
CA THR A 8 -34.79 -47.92 25.66
C THR A 8 -35.35 -47.38 26.96
N THR A 9 -35.72 -48.26 27.90
CA THR A 9 -36.18 -47.87 29.25
C THR A 9 -35.18 -48.22 30.36
N GLU A 10 -33.97 -48.68 29.96
CA GLU A 10 -32.93 -49.12 30.87
C GLU A 10 -31.92 -48.03 31.10
N GLU A 11 -31.45 -47.82 32.33
CA GLU A 11 -30.36 -46.97 32.77
C GLU A 11 -30.46 -45.51 32.24
N LEU A 12 -31.63 -44.89 32.40
CA LEU A 12 -31.84 -43.50 31.94
C LEU A 12 -31.32 -42.48 32.93
N GLU A 13 -30.58 -41.48 32.39
CA GLU A 13 -30.18 -40.28 33.09
C GLU A 13 -30.91 -39.05 32.54
N VAL A 14 -31.02 -37.99 33.32
CA VAL A 14 -31.76 -36.77 32.98
C VAL A 14 -30.81 -35.62 32.76
N TYR A 15 -30.87 -35.00 31.56
CA TYR A 15 -30.09 -33.83 31.14
C TYR A 15 -31.03 -32.73 30.63
N GLY A 16 -31.31 -31.74 31.48
CA GLY A 16 -32.31 -30.73 31.14
C GLY A 16 -33.69 -31.39 30.93
N GLU A 17 -34.22 -31.34 29.73
CA GLU A 17 -35.47 -31.96 29.32
C GLU A 17 -35.29 -33.37 28.73
N PHE A 18 -34.05 -33.83 28.52
CA PHE A 18 -33.78 -35.10 27.86
C PHE A 18 -33.60 -36.25 28.87
N HIS A 19 -34.15 -37.41 28.54
CA HIS A 19 -33.89 -38.68 29.20
C HIS A 19 -33.09 -39.55 28.24
N LEU A 20 -31.84 -39.86 28.56
CA LEU A 20 -30.93 -40.58 27.66
C LEU A 20 -30.30 -41.78 28.37
N CYS A 21 -30.14 -42.87 27.63
CA CYS A 21 -29.26 -43.95 28.06
C CYS A 21 -27.79 -43.55 27.88
N PRO A 22 -26.82 -44.20 28.56
CA PRO A 22 -25.43 -43.83 28.51
C PRO A 22 -24.85 -43.76 27.07
N GLU A 23 -25.22 -44.71 26.21
CA GLU A 23 -24.77 -44.75 24.81
C GLU A 23 -25.22 -43.52 24.02
N CYS A 24 -26.54 -43.21 24.09
CA CYS A 24 -27.07 -42.02 23.37
C CYS A 24 -26.59 -40.72 23.96
N ARG A 25 -26.34 -40.65 25.27
CA ARG A 25 -25.71 -39.50 25.91
C ARG A 25 -24.31 -39.21 25.33
N ASP A 26 -23.45 -40.24 25.32
CA ASP A 26 -22.05 -40.09 24.91
C ASP A 26 -21.91 -39.77 23.41
N GLU A 27 -22.85 -40.26 22.59
CA GLU A 27 -22.84 -40.06 21.15
C GLU A 27 -23.49 -38.73 20.70
N HIS A 28 -24.65 -38.37 21.31
CA HIS A 28 -25.53 -37.36 20.78
C HIS A 28 -25.74 -36.14 21.67
N LEU A 29 -25.43 -36.21 22.97
CA LEU A 29 -25.65 -35.11 23.87
C LEU A 29 -24.49 -34.12 23.78
N LYS A 30 -24.80 -32.85 23.50
CA LYS A 30 -23.86 -31.72 23.52
C LYS A 30 -24.30 -30.73 24.59
N GLN A 31 -23.35 -29.97 25.12
CA GLN A 31 -23.61 -28.86 26.01
C GLN A 31 -23.04 -27.60 25.38
N CYS A 32 -23.83 -26.52 25.34
CA CYS A 32 -23.38 -25.23 24.88
C CYS A 32 -22.37 -24.62 25.84
N SER A 33 -21.23 -24.22 25.34
CA SER A 33 -20.14 -23.61 26.14
C SER A 33 -20.51 -22.24 26.70
N ASP A 34 -21.45 -21.52 26.04
CA ASP A 34 -21.89 -20.19 26.47
C ASP A 34 -23.06 -20.28 27.49
N CYS A 35 -24.22 -20.81 27.09
CA CYS A 35 -25.39 -20.83 27.95
C CYS A 35 -25.46 -22.05 28.88
N GLY A 36 -24.69 -23.12 28.65
CA GLY A 36 -24.68 -24.34 29.42
C GLY A 36 -25.90 -25.26 29.19
N GLU A 37 -26.80 -24.92 28.27
CA GLU A 37 -27.96 -25.76 27.93
C GLU A 37 -27.52 -27.01 27.17
N TYR A 38 -28.24 -28.10 27.45
CA TYR A 38 -28.04 -29.37 26.75
C TYR A 38 -28.95 -29.46 25.52
N PHE A 39 -28.41 -30.00 24.45
CA PHE A 39 -29.16 -30.30 23.23
C PHE A 39 -28.68 -31.61 22.60
N ILE A 40 -29.54 -32.19 21.76
CA ILE A 40 -29.21 -33.41 21.04
C ILE A 40 -28.62 -33.01 19.69
N ASP A 41 -27.50 -33.63 19.32
CA ASP A 41 -26.79 -33.43 18.06
C ASP A 41 -27.72 -33.76 16.87
N ASN A 42 -28.15 -32.70 16.19
CA ASN A 42 -28.79 -32.75 14.89
C ASN A 42 -27.83 -31.98 13.93
N GLU A 43 -27.65 -32.47 12.74
CA GLU A 43 -26.61 -32.04 11.79
C GLU A 43 -26.49 -30.53 11.55
N ASN A 44 -27.45 -29.69 11.99
CA ASN A 44 -27.47 -28.25 11.74
C ASN A 44 -27.70 -27.36 12.97
N ASP A 45 -27.82 -27.93 14.17
CA ASP A 45 -28.27 -27.19 15.36
C ASP A 45 -27.14 -26.59 16.21
N TYR A 46 -25.87 -26.71 15.79
CA TYR A 46 -24.73 -26.18 16.54
C TYR A 46 -23.56 -25.81 15.63
N VAL A 47 -22.68 -25.01 16.19
CA VAL A 47 -21.37 -24.72 15.59
C VAL A 47 -20.26 -25.07 16.56
N ILE A 48 -19.10 -25.37 16.02
CA ILE A 48 -17.87 -25.56 16.79
C ILE A 48 -16.95 -24.39 16.39
N ASP A 49 -16.42 -23.69 17.39
CA ASP A 49 -15.45 -22.66 17.12
C ASP A 49 -14.05 -23.24 16.88
N ARG A 50 -13.10 -22.38 16.55
CA ARG A 50 -11.71 -22.79 16.29
C ARG A 50 -10.99 -23.37 17.51
N GLU A 51 -11.49 -23.16 18.72
CA GLU A 51 -10.95 -23.68 19.97
C GLU A 51 -11.53 -25.03 20.32
N GLY A 52 -12.59 -25.43 19.61
CA GLY A 52 -13.31 -26.71 19.79
C GLY A 52 -14.49 -26.59 20.72
N ASP A 53 -14.88 -25.38 21.13
CA ASP A 53 -16.06 -25.12 21.94
C ASP A 53 -17.33 -25.20 21.11
N ILE A 54 -18.41 -25.73 21.74
CA ILE A 54 -19.66 -26.04 21.07
C ILE A 54 -20.71 -25.00 21.46
N TYR A 55 -21.39 -24.43 20.48
CA TYR A 55 -22.42 -23.41 20.68
C TYR A 55 -23.74 -23.82 20.03
N CYS A 56 -24.84 -23.71 20.78
CA CYS A 56 -26.20 -23.92 20.25
C CYS A 56 -26.58 -22.84 19.24
N GLU A 57 -27.65 -23.04 18.48
CA GLU A 57 -28.13 -22.11 17.44
C GLU A 57 -28.37 -20.71 18.00
N SER A 58 -28.91 -20.57 19.20
CA SER A 58 -29.17 -19.25 19.83
C SER A 58 -27.89 -18.53 20.22
N CYS A 59 -26.86 -19.23 20.70
CA CYS A 59 -25.58 -18.63 21.09
C CYS A 59 -24.67 -18.41 19.90
N ARG A 60 -24.86 -19.13 18.80
CA ARG A 60 -24.16 -18.88 17.53
C ARG A 60 -24.30 -17.44 17.03
N GLU A 61 -25.45 -16.81 17.26
CA GLU A 61 -25.69 -15.42 16.84
C GLU A 61 -24.76 -14.41 17.54
N ASN A 62 -24.16 -14.80 18.66
CA ASN A 62 -23.20 -13.99 19.41
C ASN A 62 -21.74 -14.24 19.01
N LEU A 63 -21.48 -15.20 18.12
CA LEU A 63 -20.15 -15.50 17.63
C LEU A 63 -19.83 -14.63 16.43
N SER A 64 -18.58 -14.18 16.36
CA SER A 64 -18.02 -13.57 15.17
C SER A 64 -17.58 -14.66 14.18
N TYR A 65 -17.72 -14.37 12.89
CA TYR A 65 -17.36 -15.28 11.81
C TYR A 65 -16.22 -14.69 10.98
N CYS A 66 -15.16 -15.47 10.81
CA CYS A 66 -14.07 -15.07 9.93
C CYS A 66 -14.35 -15.48 8.49
N GLU A 67 -14.51 -14.51 7.60
CA GLU A 67 -14.82 -14.79 6.19
C GLU A 67 -13.63 -15.39 5.43
N ARG A 68 -12.42 -15.29 5.99
CA ARG A 68 -11.20 -15.86 5.42
C ARG A 68 -11.00 -17.34 5.70
N CYS A 69 -11.08 -17.77 6.98
CA CYS A 69 -10.90 -19.18 7.36
C CYS A 69 -12.22 -19.92 7.52
N GLU A 70 -13.35 -19.23 7.42
CA GLU A 70 -14.69 -19.79 7.57
C GLU A 70 -14.95 -20.38 8.97
N GLU A 71 -14.25 -19.90 9.99
CA GLU A 71 -14.38 -20.35 11.37
C GLU A 71 -15.10 -19.31 12.25
N PHE A 72 -15.79 -19.81 13.26
CA PHE A 72 -16.40 -18.99 14.30
C PHE A 72 -15.43 -18.76 15.46
N SER A 73 -15.57 -17.62 16.15
CA SER A 73 -14.85 -17.32 17.38
C SER A 73 -15.71 -16.49 18.32
N CYS A 74 -15.57 -16.71 19.62
CA CYS A 74 -16.18 -15.87 20.66
C CYS A 74 -15.33 -14.63 20.99
N GLU A 75 -14.13 -14.49 20.41
CA GLU A 75 -13.26 -13.35 20.61
C GLU A 75 -13.75 -12.15 19.79
N ASP A 76 -13.67 -10.95 20.39
CA ASP A 76 -14.04 -9.69 19.75
C ASP A 76 -12.95 -9.17 18.78
N ASP A 77 -11.85 -9.90 18.64
CA ASP A 77 -10.66 -9.48 17.88
C ASP A 77 -10.77 -9.82 16.39
N PHE A 78 -11.72 -9.16 15.74
CA PHE A 78 -11.88 -9.20 14.30
C PHE A 78 -11.52 -7.85 13.70
N VAL A 79 -10.81 -7.88 12.60
CA VAL A 79 -10.43 -6.68 11.86
C VAL A 79 -11.20 -6.59 10.56
N HIS A 80 -11.58 -5.38 10.21
CA HIS A 80 -12.25 -5.10 8.95
C HIS A 80 -11.22 -4.93 7.82
N ILE A 81 -11.38 -5.69 6.74
CA ILE A 81 -10.54 -5.63 5.54
C ILE A 81 -11.25 -4.72 4.54
N VAL A 82 -10.75 -3.48 4.41
CA VAL A 82 -11.47 -2.38 3.76
C VAL A 82 -11.73 -2.57 2.26
N ASP A 83 -10.88 -3.28 1.55
CA ASP A 83 -11.00 -3.52 0.11
C ASP A 83 -11.95 -4.67 -0.24
N LEU A 84 -12.20 -5.58 0.69
CA LEU A 84 -13.12 -6.70 0.54
C LEU A 84 -14.46 -6.48 1.24
N ASP A 85 -14.53 -5.52 2.18
CA ASP A 85 -15.65 -5.32 3.10
C ASP A 85 -15.95 -6.58 3.94
N GLU A 86 -14.90 -7.30 4.36
CA GLU A 86 -14.93 -8.55 5.11
C GLU A 86 -14.36 -8.38 6.52
N TYR A 87 -14.77 -9.26 7.44
CA TYR A 87 -14.20 -9.34 8.78
C TYR A 87 -13.36 -10.59 8.93
N TRP A 88 -12.08 -10.41 9.23
CA TRP A 88 -11.13 -11.52 9.45
C TRP A 88 -10.69 -11.58 10.90
N CYS A 89 -10.46 -12.78 11.42
CA CYS A 89 -9.82 -12.93 12.72
C CYS A 89 -8.38 -12.45 12.67
N ASP A 90 -7.81 -12.03 13.80
CA ASP A 90 -6.46 -11.52 13.92
C ASP A 90 -5.42 -12.38 13.23
N SER A 91 -5.48 -13.70 13.47
CA SER A 91 -4.54 -14.63 12.85
C SER A 91 -4.60 -14.63 11.32
N CYS A 92 -5.79 -14.47 10.72
CA CYS A 92 -5.93 -14.36 9.27
C CYS A 92 -5.42 -13.01 8.77
N ALA A 93 -5.71 -11.94 9.47
CA ALA A 93 -5.26 -10.61 9.11
C ALA A 93 -3.74 -10.48 9.18
N GLU A 94 -3.11 -10.92 10.28
CA GLU A 94 -1.65 -10.89 10.45
C GLU A 94 -0.89 -11.69 9.38
N ASN A 95 -1.48 -12.79 8.87
CA ASN A 95 -0.82 -13.66 7.89
C ASN A 95 -1.15 -13.33 6.44
N HIS A 96 -2.24 -12.62 6.16
CA HIS A 96 -2.77 -12.49 4.81
C HIS A 96 -3.23 -11.08 4.41
N ALA A 97 -3.16 -10.12 5.33
CA ALA A 97 -3.50 -8.74 5.07
C ALA A 97 -2.31 -7.82 5.35
N TYR A 98 -2.45 -6.57 4.95
CA TYR A 98 -1.47 -5.52 5.11
C TYR A 98 -2.09 -4.36 5.90
N HIS A 99 -1.26 -3.67 6.66
CA HIS A 99 -1.66 -2.47 7.39
C HIS A 99 -1.31 -1.24 6.56
N CYS A 100 -2.31 -0.44 6.18
CA CYS A 100 -2.08 0.76 5.38
C CYS A 100 -1.32 1.81 6.17
N ASP A 101 -0.17 2.25 5.68
CA ASP A 101 0.68 3.27 6.34
C ASP A 101 0.04 4.66 6.38
N SER A 102 -0.93 4.93 5.50
CA SER A 102 -1.61 6.22 5.41
C SER A 102 -2.82 6.33 6.34
N CYS A 103 -3.79 5.41 6.27
CA CYS A 103 -5.01 5.46 7.09
C CYS A 103 -4.98 4.57 8.33
N GLY A 104 -4.10 3.59 8.40
CA GLY A 104 -4.04 2.61 9.48
C GLY A 104 -5.02 1.44 9.35
N ASP A 105 -5.79 1.35 8.27
CA ASP A 105 -6.74 0.25 8.06
C ASP A 105 -6.07 -0.99 7.48
N TRP A 106 -6.72 -2.14 7.65
CA TRP A 106 -6.29 -3.39 7.05
C TRP A 106 -6.81 -3.54 5.61
N THR A 107 -5.96 -4.04 4.72
CA THR A 107 -6.26 -4.29 3.30
C THR A 107 -5.71 -5.63 2.84
N SER A 108 -6.41 -6.31 1.94
CA SER A 108 -5.96 -7.60 1.41
C SER A 108 -4.84 -7.48 0.38
N GLU A 109 -4.70 -6.30 -0.25
CA GLU A 109 -3.71 -6.04 -1.28
C GLU A 109 -2.90 -4.78 -0.96
N ASN A 110 -1.58 -4.82 -1.23
CA ASN A 110 -0.74 -3.64 -1.18
C ASN A 110 -0.72 -2.94 -2.54
N HIS A 111 -1.20 -1.70 -2.59
CA HIS A 111 -1.17 -0.82 -3.75
C HIS A 111 -0.01 0.18 -3.73
N GLY A 112 0.80 0.18 -2.66
CA GLY A 112 2.01 0.97 -2.55
C GLY A 112 3.22 0.35 -3.27
N ASP A 113 4.39 0.62 -2.76
CA ASP A 113 5.66 0.09 -3.28
C ASP A 113 6.34 -0.87 -2.27
N SER A 114 7.67 -1.06 -2.38
CA SER A 114 8.44 -1.92 -1.48
C SER A 114 8.61 -1.34 -0.07
N ASP A 115 8.50 -0.03 0.07
CA ASP A 115 8.78 0.71 1.29
C ASP A 115 7.51 1.28 1.96
N THR A 116 6.41 1.34 1.21
CA THR A 116 5.14 1.95 1.63
C THR A 116 3.97 1.02 1.34
N THR A 117 3.22 0.67 2.35
CA THR A 117 2.00 -0.13 2.21
C THR A 117 0.78 0.78 2.15
N LEU A 118 -0.02 0.67 1.10
CA LEU A 118 -1.22 1.48 0.90
C LEU A 118 -2.43 0.62 0.56
N CYS A 119 -3.56 0.93 1.18
CA CYS A 119 -4.84 0.44 0.69
C CYS A 119 -5.21 1.17 -0.63
N ARG A 120 -6.08 0.57 -1.40
CA ARG A 120 -6.52 1.11 -2.69
C ARG A 120 -7.08 2.53 -2.57
N GLY A 121 -7.87 2.81 -1.54
CA GLY A 121 -8.47 4.13 -1.33
C GLY A 121 -7.42 5.22 -1.11
N CYS A 122 -6.42 4.97 -0.26
CA CYS A 122 -5.34 5.92 -0.03
C CYS A 122 -4.46 6.09 -1.27
N PHE A 123 -4.16 4.99 -1.97
CA PHE A 123 -3.40 5.07 -3.21
C PHE A 123 -4.10 5.94 -4.26
N GLU A 124 -5.39 5.70 -4.52
CA GLU A 124 -6.15 6.45 -5.54
C GLU A 124 -6.41 7.91 -5.17
N SER A 125 -6.47 8.26 -3.85
CA SER A 125 -6.78 9.62 -3.40
C SER A 125 -5.55 10.49 -3.17
N ASP A 126 -4.47 9.92 -2.65
CA ASP A 126 -3.37 10.70 -2.11
C ASP A 126 -2.00 10.43 -2.75
N TYR A 127 -1.91 9.48 -3.67
CA TYR A 127 -0.65 9.10 -4.28
C TYR A 127 -0.73 9.04 -5.80
N TYR A 128 0.43 9.22 -6.43
CA TYR A 128 0.63 9.14 -7.87
C TYR A 128 1.88 8.33 -8.17
N ILE A 129 1.91 7.72 -9.34
CA ILE A 129 3.15 7.13 -9.88
C ILE A 129 3.80 8.17 -10.77
N CYS A 130 5.06 8.47 -10.56
CA CYS A 130 5.84 9.35 -11.42
C CYS A 130 5.93 8.77 -12.84
N ASP A 131 5.48 9.53 -13.84
CA ASP A 131 5.44 9.07 -15.23
C ASP A 131 6.84 8.82 -15.82
N ASP A 132 7.89 9.37 -15.20
CA ASP A 132 9.26 9.27 -15.69
C ASP A 132 10.06 8.13 -14.99
N CYS A 133 10.13 8.13 -13.66
CA CYS A 133 10.92 7.13 -12.90
C CYS A 133 10.09 5.99 -12.33
N GLY A 134 8.77 6.09 -12.32
CA GLY A 134 7.88 5.09 -11.74
C GLY A 134 7.83 5.05 -10.21
N GLU A 135 8.44 6.03 -9.53
CA GLU A 135 8.36 6.13 -8.07
C GLU A 135 6.97 6.55 -7.58
N LEU A 136 6.60 6.04 -6.43
CA LEU A 136 5.39 6.44 -5.72
C LEU A 136 5.59 7.81 -5.09
N VAL A 137 4.66 8.74 -5.34
CA VAL A 137 4.74 10.14 -4.89
C VAL A 137 3.44 10.53 -4.21
N HIS A 138 3.53 11.08 -3.01
CA HIS A 138 2.35 11.66 -2.34
C HIS A 138 1.91 12.93 -3.08
N SER A 139 0.60 13.17 -3.12
CA SER A 139 -0.01 14.30 -3.84
C SER A 139 0.54 15.67 -3.46
N SER A 140 1.01 15.84 -2.20
CA SER A 140 1.65 17.08 -1.73
C SER A 140 3.02 17.35 -2.37
N ASP A 141 3.68 16.33 -2.87
CA ASP A 141 5.02 16.36 -3.45
C ASP A 141 5.02 16.10 -4.96
N ALA A 142 3.86 15.76 -5.51
CA ALA A 142 3.69 15.56 -6.93
C ALA A 142 3.63 16.90 -7.68
N MET A 143 4.31 16.94 -8.81
CA MET A 143 4.32 18.06 -9.75
C MET A 143 3.64 17.61 -11.04
N SER A 144 2.72 18.40 -11.57
CA SER A 144 1.97 18.03 -12.77
C SER A 144 2.00 19.14 -13.80
N ASP A 145 2.02 18.75 -15.07
CA ASP A 145 1.90 19.65 -16.24
C ASP A 145 0.95 19.04 -17.28
N ASP A 146 0.99 19.56 -18.51
CA ASP A 146 0.16 19.10 -19.62
C ASP A 146 0.56 17.70 -20.12
N ASP A 147 1.77 17.22 -19.82
CA ASP A 147 2.34 15.95 -20.26
C ASP A 147 2.23 14.81 -19.22
N GLY A 148 2.13 15.14 -17.90
CA GLY A 148 2.04 14.11 -16.88
C GLY A 148 2.16 14.56 -15.43
N THR A 149 2.35 13.57 -14.57
CA THR A 149 2.58 13.76 -13.12
C THR A 149 3.93 13.17 -12.74
N TYR A 150 4.75 13.94 -12.06
CA TYR A 150 6.16 13.64 -11.80
C TYR A 150 6.51 13.80 -10.32
N CYS A 151 7.51 13.07 -9.85
CA CYS A 151 8.16 13.41 -8.61
C CYS A 151 8.96 14.73 -8.81
N ARG A 152 9.27 15.39 -7.70
CA ARG A 152 9.98 16.68 -7.76
C ARG A 152 11.29 16.60 -8.55
N SER A 153 12.08 15.52 -8.36
CA SER A 153 13.38 15.40 -9.03
C SER A 153 13.26 15.19 -10.54
N CYS A 154 12.29 14.40 -10.99
CA CYS A 154 12.01 14.22 -12.41
C CYS A 154 11.43 15.48 -13.04
N TYR A 155 10.50 16.14 -12.34
CA TYR A 155 9.94 17.39 -12.79
C TYR A 155 11.03 18.47 -12.96
N GLU A 156 11.88 18.66 -11.95
CA GLU A 156 13.00 19.59 -12.03
C GLU A 156 14.00 19.21 -13.12
N SER A 157 14.21 17.92 -13.39
CA SER A 157 15.11 17.46 -14.45
C SER A 157 14.52 17.68 -15.85
N ASN A 158 13.22 17.50 -16.02
CA ASN A 158 12.53 17.62 -17.31
C ASN A 158 12.10 19.06 -17.60
N HIS A 159 11.89 19.88 -16.55
CA HIS A 159 11.42 21.26 -16.62
C HIS A 159 12.45 22.25 -16.08
N SER A 160 13.65 21.78 -15.70
CA SER A 160 14.75 22.71 -15.54
C SER A 160 15.04 23.25 -16.94
N ASN A 161 14.27 24.25 -17.33
CA ASN A 161 14.69 25.12 -18.39
C ASN A 161 16.05 25.61 -17.94
N ASP A 162 17.05 24.76 -18.18
CA ASP A 162 18.37 25.14 -18.64
C ASP A 162 19.27 25.93 -17.69
N ILE A 163 18.84 26.13 -16.43
CA ILE A 163 19.76 26.68 -15.42
C ILE A 163 20.09 25.57 -14.45
N HIS A 164 21.21 24.92 -14.67
CA HIS A 164 21.70 23.87 -13.80
C HIS A 164 22.11 24.40 -12.41
N ASN A 165 22.02 23.58 -11.38
CA ASN A 165 22.51 23.98 -10.06
C ASN A 165 24.04 24.13 -10.07
N TYR A 166 24.58 24.76 -9.03
CA TYR A 166 26.02 25.04 -8.90
C TYR A 166 26.92 23.81 -9.05
N SER A 167 26.45 22.61 -8.69
CA SER A 167 27.21 21.38 -8.76
C SER A 167 27.10 20.63 -10.10
N TYR A 168 26.37 21.17 -11.06
CA TYR A 168 26.23 20.53 -12.37
C TYR A 168 27.55 20.40 -13.10
N GLU A 169 27.88 19.20 -13.51
CA GLU A 169 29.02 18.87 -14.35
C GLU A 169 28.52 18.23 -15.64
N PRO A 170 28.53 18.94 -16.77
CA PRO A 170 28.04 18.39 -18.02
C PRO A 170 28.91 17.21 -18.47
N CYS A 171 28.26 16.14 -18.92
CA CYS A 171 28.95 15.04 -19.58
C CYS A 171 29.31 15.47 -21.02
N LEU A 172 30.42 16.20 -21.17
CA LEU A 172 30.91 16.65 -22.46
C LEU A 172 31.39 15.43 -23.24
N ASN A 173 30.61 15.01 -24.23
CA ASN A 173 31.02 14.00 -25.19
C ASN A 173 31.96 14.63 -26.21
N PHE A 174 33.22 14.79 -25.86
CA PHE A 174 34.22 15.21 -26.83
C PHE A 174 34.35 14.08 -27.84
N GLN A 175 33.72 14.20 -28.99
CA GLN A 175 34.10 13.41 -30.15
C GLN A 175 35.49 13.90 -30.59
N CYS A 176 36.50 13.17 -30.14
CA CYS A 176 37.74 13.21 -30.88
C CYS A 176 37.41 12.73 -32.28
N ALA A 177 37.40 13.63 -33.26
CA ALA A 177 37.44 13.20 -34.63
C ALA A 177 38.66 12.28 -34.77
N ASP A 178 38.43 11.03 -35.12
CA ASP A 178 39.47 10.14 -35.58
C ASP A 178 39.96 10.68 -36.93
N ASP A 179 40.82 11.66 -36.85
CA ASP A 179 41.45 12.22 -38.01
C ASP A 179 42.54 11.32 -38.51
N GLU A 180 42.25 10.63 -39.59
CA GLU A 180 43.30 10.11 -40.48
C GLU A 180 44.09 11.24 -41.17
N ASN A 181 43.82 12.48 -40.87
CA ASN A 181 44.55 13.67 -41.33
C ASN A 181 45.12 14.43 -40.12
N ASP A 182 46.41 14.50 -40.02
CA ASP A 182 47.31 15.18 -39.07
C ASP A 182 46.96 16.66 -38.70
N GLU A 183 45.68 17.07 -38.65
CA GLU A 183 45.27 18.36 -38.16
C GLU A 183 45.10 18.31 -36.64
N LYS A 184 45.89 19.03 -35.93
CA LYS A 184 45.81 19.17 -34.48
C LYS A 184 44.38 19.58 -34.10
N PRO A 185 43.76 18.93 -33.11
CA PRO A 185 42.44 19.31 -32.60
C PRO A 185 42.50 20.80 -32.22
N LEU A 186 41.51 21.56 -32.68
CA LEU A 186 41.36 22.96 -32.29
C LEU A 186 41.18 23.03 -30.78
N PRO A 187 41.87 23.96 -30.10
CA PRO A 187 41.66 24.14 -28.68
C PRO A 187 40.21 24.58 -28.43
N TYR A 188 39.49 23.84 -27.61
CA TYR A 188 38.18 24.29 -27.13
C TYR A 188 38.40 25.49 -26.24
N LEU A 189 37.74 26.61 -26.56
CA LEU A 189 37.70 27.79 -25.74
C LEU A 189 36.37 27.78 -25.00
N GLY A 190 36.41 27.50 -23.69
CA GLY A 190 35.31 27.80 -22.77
C GLY A 190 35.40 29.28 -22.37
N PHE A 191 34.30 29.96 -22.32
CA PHE A 191 34.19 31.25 -21.66
C PHE A 191 32.95 31.26 -20.79
N GLU A 192 33.05 31.93 -19.67
CA GLU A 192 32.01 32.13 -18.70
C GLU A 192 31.47 33.55 -18.86
N LEU A 193 30.15 33.67 -18.90
CA LEU A 193 29.46 34.97 -18.93
C LEU A 193 28.56 35.06 -17.70
N GLU A 194 28.95 35.91 -16.77
CA GLU A 194 28.15 36.19 -15.59
C GLU A 194 27.09 37.26 -15.88
N ALA A 195 25.84 36.97 -15.56
CA ALA A 195 24.73 37.92 -15.65
C ALA A 195 24.03 38.05 -14.32
N GLY A 196 23.92 39.25 -13.78
CA GLY A 196 23.25 39.56 -12.54
C GLY A 196 22.25 40.69 -12.68
N GLY A 197 21.38 40.87 -11.68
CA GLY A 197 20.40 41.95 -11.64
C GLY A 197 19.21 41.80 -12.60
N VAL A 198 18.92 40.61 -13.07
CA VAL A 198 17.76 40.30 -13.92
C VAL A 198 16.59 39.82 -13.09
N SER A 199 15.36 40.03 -13.56
CA SER A 199 14.19 39.43 -12.93
C SER A 199 14.15 37.93 -13.19
N ILE A 200 13.45 37.16 -12.34
CA ILE A 200 13.24 35.71 -12.55
C ILE A 200 12.63 35.45 -13.94
N GLU A 201 11.65 36.26 -14.35
CA GLU A 201 11.00 36.14 -15.65
C GLU A 201 11.99 36.30 -16.79
N THR A 202 12.82 37.36 -16.75
CA THR A 202 13.87 37.61 -17.76
C THR A 202 14.92 36.50 -17.76
N ARG A 203 15.28 35.96 -16.61
CA ARG A 203 16.21 34.84 -16.46
C ARG A 203 15.68 33.59 -17.17
N ASN A 204 14.40 33.25 -16.94
CA ASN A 204 13.77 32.10 -17.56
C ASN A 204 13.62 32.27 -19.09
N ASP A 205 13.27 33.48 -19.56
CA ASP A 205 13.19 33.77 -20.99
C ASP A 205 14.57 33.62 -21.69
N ILE A 206 15.65 33.99 -21.00
CA ILE A 206 17.02 33.81 -21.51
C ILE A 206 17.37 32.32 -21.55
N ALA A 207 17.05 31.59 -20.49
CA ALA A 207 17.28 30.17 -20.40
C ALA A 207 16.56 29.42 -21.54
N GLU A 208 15.27 29.66 -21.72
CA GLU A 208 14.48 29.09 -22.81
C GLU A 208 15.06 29.40 -24.20
N THR A 209 15.54 30.66 -24.42
CA THR A 209 16.13 31.06 -25.68
C THR A 209 17.45 30.34 -25.97
N ILE A 210 18.24 30.02 -24.93
CA ILE A 210 19.51 29.34 -25.08
C ILE A 210 19.34 27.83 -25.27
N SER A 211 18.38 27.24 -24.60
CA SER A 211 18.10 25.80 -24.73
C SER A 211 17.53 25.41 -26.07
N ASP A 212 16.73 26.26 -26.67
CA ASP A 212 16.24 26.05 -28.05
C ASP A 212 17.38 26.11 -29.10
N GLY A 213 18.59 26.48 -28.68
CA GLY A 213 19.77 26.53 -29.52
C GLY A 213 20.74 25.39 -29.25
N GLU A 214 21.26 24.71 -30.19
CA GLU A 214 22.26 23.64 -30.19
C GLU A 214 23.02 23.38 -28.85
N GLU A 215 23.25 22.13 -28.48
CA GLU A 215 23.86 21.54 -27.26
C GLU A 215 25.26 22.07 -26.84
N THR A 216 25.62 23.30 -27.19
CA THR A 216 26.96 23.88 -26.97
C THR A 216 27.04 24.80 -25.75
N PHE A 217 25.90 25.16 -25.20
CA PHE A 217 25.84 26.11 -24.05
C PHE A 217 24.95 25.51 -22.97
N TYR A 218 25.28 25.76 -21.74
CA TYR A 218 24.41 25.46 -20.58
C TYR A 218 24.46 26.63 -19.60
N LEU A 219 23.36 26.82 -18.90
CA LEU A 219 23.26 27.80 -17.83
C LEU A 219 23.42 27.11 -16.48
N LYS A 220 24.11 27.78 -15.58
CA LYS A 220 24.35 27.28 -14.23
C LYS A 220 24.09 28.38 -13.21
N GLU A 221 23.54 28.02 -12.08
CA GLU A 221 23.40 28.93 -10.95
C GLU A 221 24.75 29.24 -10.35
N ASP A 222 25.04 30.53 -10.14
CA ASP A 222 26.19 30.97 -9.37
C ASP A 222 25.74 31.74 -8.12
N GLY A 223 25.96 31.13 -6.95
CA GLY A 223 25.63 31.72 -5.66
C GLY A 223 26.46 32.95 -5.29
N SER A 224 27.50 33.26 -6.06
CA SER A 224 28.29 34.47 -5.88
C SER A 224 27.69 35.72 -6.56
N ILE A 225 26.75 35.50 -7.50
CA ILE A 225 26.08 36.58 -8.23
C ILE A 225 24.78 36.92 -7.50
N PRO A 226 24.63 38.14 -6.97
CA PRO A 226 23.41 38.54 -6.28
C PRO A 226 22.21 38.68 -7.22
N ASP A 227 21.01 38.55 -6.66
CA ASP A 227 19.74 38.80 -7.35
C ASP A 227 19.50 37.93 -8.59
N TYR A 228 19.36 36.61 -8.38
CA TYR A 228 19.04 35.64 -9.44
C TYR A 228 20.07 35.56 -10.59
N GLY A 229 21.34 35.78 -10.27
CA GLY A 229 22.43 35.66 -11.24
C GLY A 229 22.60 34.25 -11.77
N PHE A 230 23.13 34.12 -12.95
CA PHE A 230 23.50 32.88 -13.60
C PHE A 230 24.81 33.05 -14.40
N GLU A 231 25.43 31.92 -14.66
CA GLU A 231 26.62 31.76 -15.47
C GLU A 231 26.29 30.99 -16.74
N LEU A 232 26.84 31.42 -17.89
CA LEU A 232 26.64 30.77 -19.19
C LEU A 232 27.95 30.11 -19.63
#